data_fe203145eca3900b72142c8d7783a8a6
#
_entry.id   fe203145eca3900b72142c8d7783a8a6
#
_cell.length_a   1.000
_cell.length_b   1.000
_cell.length_c   1.000
_cell.angle_alpha   90.00
_cell.angle_beta   90.00
_cell.angle_gamma   90.00
#
_symmetry.space_group_name_H-M   'P 1'
#
loop_
_entity.id
_entity.type
_entity.pdbx_description
1 polymer ?
#
loop_
_entity_poly.entity_id
_entity_poly.type
_entity_poly.pdbx_seq_one_letter_code
_entity_poly.pdbx_strand_id
1 'polypeptide(L)'
;MNSYEIKHALLSYFRYTRQFLCATECLNNDVMVIANKGVILDIEIKVNKYDLWKGEARKSKHKGYKRDGYMRYCANKFYICVPSELLEEAKKWVESTNPKYGIVECSMTRLYPRHITIIKKASMLHKYKTEKLGTDIMMRVCSENIGLITDRLVNRKEEGYNR
;
A
#
# COMPACT_ATOMS: atom_id res chain seq x y z
N MET A 1 -2.00 10.93 -13.06
CA MET A 1 -1.15 10.45 -11.93
C MET A 1 -0.73 9.02 -12.23
N ASN A 2 0.54 8.66 -12.07
CA ASN A 2 1.01 7.29 -12.28
C ASN A 2 1.11 6.52 -10.94
N SER A 3 1.29 5.20 -11.02
CA SER A 3 1.33 4.32 -9.84
C SER A 3 2.51 4.63 -8.90
N TYR A 4 3.64 5.06 -9.46
CA TYR A 4 4.83 5.41 -8.69
C TYR A 4 4.61 6.67 -7.84
N GLU A 5 3.92 7.66 -8.37
CA GLU A 5 3.56 8.87 -7.63
C GLU A 5 2.61 8.60 -6.48
N ILE A 6 1.63 7.70 -6.69
CA ILE A 6 0.70 7.27 -5.63
C ILE A 6 1.44 6.49 -4.55
N LYS A 7 2.36 5.60 -4.94
CA LYS A 7 3.19 4.82 -4.02
C LYS A 7 4.00 5.73 -3.10
N HIS A 8 4.65 6.75 -3.67
CA HIS A 8 5.39 7.75 -2.90
C HIS A 8 4.49 8.53 -1.94
N ALA A 9 3.29 8.92 -2.37
CA ALA A 9 2.33 9.63 -1.52
C ALA A 9 1.85 8.77 -0.34
N LEU A 10 1.55 7.49 -0.59
CA LEU A 10 1.19 6.53 0.45
C LEU A 10 2.33 6.31 1.44
N LEU A 11 3.55 6.13 0.95
CA LEU A 11 4.72 5.98 1.80
C LEU A 11 4.89 7.21 2.71
N SER A 12 4.81 8.41 2.14
CA SER A 12 4.90 9.67 2.89
C SER A 12 3.79 9.79 3.93
N TYR A 13 2.56 9.50 3.57
CA TYR A 13 1.42 9.56 4.47
C TYR A 13 1.56 8.58 5.63
N PHE A 14 1.84 7.30 5.37
CA PHE A 14 1.91 6.31 6.43
C PHE A 14 3.15 6.45 7.29
N ARG A 15 4.32 6.76 6.72
CA ARG A 15 5.56 6.92 7.48
C ARG A 15 5.62 8.21 8.28
N TYR A 16 5.31 9.34 7.67
CA TYR A 16 5.52 10.64 8.31
C TYR A 16 4.27 11.18 8.99
N THR A 17 3.09 11.07 8.36
CA THR A 17 1.87 11.60 8.97
C THR A 17 1.28 10.63 10.00
N ARG A 18 1.28 9.32 9.71
CA ARG A 18 0.69 8.30 10.60
C ARG A 18 1.70 7.62 11.51
N GLN A 19 3.00 7.77 11.23
CA GLN A 19 4.11 7.15 11.97
C GLN A 19 4.00 5.62 12.07
N PHE A 20 3.49 4.99 11.01
CA PHE A 20 3.42 3.54 10.88
C PHE A 20 4.63 2.98 10.13
N LEU A 21 4.94 1.71 10.33
CA LEU A 21 5.89 1.02 9.47
C LEU A 21 5.22 0.77 8.12
N CYS A 22 5.89 1.17 7.04
CA CYS A 22 5.37 1.09 5.69
C CYS A 22 6.48 0.63 4.75
N ALA A 23 6.22 -0.40 3.96
CA ALA A 23 7.11 -0.94 2.94
C ALA A 23 6.42 -0.97 1.59
N THR A 24 7.17 -0.74 0.53
CA THR A 24 6.71 -0.85 -0.86
C THR A 24 7.22 -2.15 -1.49
N GLU A 25 6.54 -2.65 -2.54
CA GLU A 25 6.93 -3.87 -3.27
C GLU A 25 7.21 -5.05 -2.33
N CYS A 26 6.38 -5.23 -1.33
CA CYS A 26 6.55 -6.27 -0.32
C CYS A 26 5.62 -7.44 -0.62
N LEU A 27 6.18 -8.64 -0.85
CA LEU A 27 5.43 -9.88 -1.11
C LEU A 27 4.43 -9.77 -2.27
N ASN A 28 4.83 -9.12 -3.36
CA ASN A 28 3.99 -8.84 -4.54
C ASN A 28 2.78 -7.93 -4.27
N ASN A 29 2.81 -7.16 -3.18
CA ASN A 29 1.84 -6.11 -2.91
C ASN A 29 2.49 -4.73 -3.10
N ASP A 30 1.72 -3.76 -3.58
CA ASP A 30 2.25 -2.42 -3.86
C ASP A 30 2.73 -1.71 -2.59
N VAL A 31 1.92 -1.73 -1.54
CA VAL A 31 2.25 -1.12 -0.25
C VAL A 31 1.70 -1.96 0.90
N MET A 32 2.57 -2.27 1.86
CA MET A 32 2.23 -2.97 3.09
C MET A 32 2.49 -2.07 4.30
N VAL A 33 1.56 -2.04 5.25
CA VAL A 33 1.65 -1.18 6.43
C VAL A 33 1.40 -1.98 7.70
N ILE A 34 2.25 -1.78 8.71
CA ILE A 34 1.98 -2.23 10.08
C ILE A 34 1.47 -1.03 10.87
N ALA A 35 0.17 -1.03 11.13
CA ALA A 35 -0.52 0.01 11.89
C ALA A 35 -0.52 -0.30 13.40
N ASN A 36 -1.20 0.53 14.19
CA ASN A 36 -1.33 0.36 15.63
C ASN A 36 -1.81 -1.05 16.00
N LYS A 37 -1.28 -1.58 17.12
CA LYS A 37 -1.59 -2.92 17.64
C LYS A 37 -1.21 -4.06 16.69
N GLY A 38 -0.28 -3.81 15.76
CA GLY A 38 0.20 -4.82 14.81
C GLY A 38 -0.79 -5.17 13.70
N VAL A 39 -1.80 -4.35 13.45
CA VAL A 39 -2.75 -4.55 12.36
C VAL A 39 -2.04 -4.31 11.02
N ILE A 40 -2.07 -5.31 10.15
CA ILE A 40 -1.43 -5.23 8.83
C ILE A 40 -2.45 -4.80 7.79
N LEU A 41 -2.08 -3.79 7.00
CA LEU A 41 -2.85 -3.28 5.87
C LEU A 41 -2.13 -3.67 4.58
N ASP A 42 -2.87 -4.22 3.62
CA ASP A 42 -2.46 -4.41 2.23
C ASP A 42 -3.14 -3.32 1.39
N ILE A 43 -2.36 -2.55 0.66
CA ILE A 43 -2.86 -1.44 -0.16
C ILE A 43 -2.38 -1.64 -1.58
N GLU A 44 -3.32 -1.88 -2.48
CA GLU A 44 -3.07 -2.02 -3.91
C GLU A 44 -3.39 -0.73 -4.65
N ILE A 45 -2.53 -0.36 -5.59
CA ILE A 45 -2.65 0.86 -6.39
C ILE A 45 -3.20 0.52 -7.77
N LYS A 46 -4.24 1.23 -8.20
CA LYS A 46 -4.83 1.11 -9.52
C LYS A 46 -4.99 2.47 -10.17
N VAL A 47 -4.39 2.64 -11.34
CA VAL A 47 -4.39 3.90 -12.08
C VAL A 47 -5.25 3.85 -13.35
N ASN A 48 -5.81 2.70 -13.67
CA ASN A 48 -6.73 2.54 -14.79
C ASN A 48 -7.82 1.51 -14.50
N LYS A 49 -8.95 1.66 -15.18
CA LYS A 49 -10.14 0.83 -15.01
C LYS A 49 -9.91 -0.64 -15.37
N TYR A 50 -9.14 -0.91 -16.42
CA TYR A 50 -8.87 -2.29 -16.85
C TYR A 50 -8.12 -3.07 -15.78
N ASP A 51 -7.06 -2.48 -15.20
CA ASP A 51 -6.27 -3.13 -14.17
C ASP A 51 -7.07 -3.34 -12.87
N LEU A 52 -7.95 -2.39 -12.52
CA LEU A 52 -8.87 -2.53 -11.40
C LEU A 52 -9.83 -3.72 -11.59
N TRP A 53 -10.51 -3.80 -12.73
CA TRP A 53 -11.56 -4.81 -12.95
C TRP A 53 -11.04 -6.17 -13.39
N LYS A 54 -9.95 -6.22 -14.15
CA LYS A 54 -9.39 -7.46 -14.70
C LYS A 54 -8.12 -7.90 -14.00
N GLY A 55 -7.19 -6.98 -13.76
CA GLY A 55 -5.91 -7.28 -13.13
C GLY A 55 -6.07 -7.66 -11.67
N GLU A 56 -6.71 -6.80 -10.88
CA GLU A 56 -6.86 -7.05 -9.45
C GLU A 56 -7.77 -8.23 -9.13
N ALA A 57 -8.88 -8.37 -9.83
CA ALA A 57 -9.84 -9.46 -9.58
C ALA A 57 -9.24 -10.87 -9.74
N ARG A 58 -8.16 -11.02 -10.53
CA ARG A 58 -7.48 -12.31 -10.76
C ARG A 58 -6.50 -12.69 -9.65
N LYS A 59 -6.12 -11.76 -8.78
CA LYS A 59 -5.15 -12.05 -7.73
C LYS A 59 -5.69 -13.07 -6.74
N SER A 60 -4.93 -14.13 -6.50
CA SER A 60 -5.31 -15.25 -5.61
C SER A 60 -5.59 -14.83 -4.17
N LYS A 61 -4.99 -13.73 -3.72
CA LYS A 61 -5.18 -13.20 -2.36
C LYS A 61 -6.64 -12.90 -2.02
N HIS A 62 -7.47 -12.50 -2.98
CA HIS A 62 -8.89 -12.25 -2.74
C HIS A 62 -9.67 -13.51 -2.39
N LYS A 63 -9.24 -14.69 -2.87
CA LYS A 63 -9.79 -15.97 -2.42
C LYS A 63 -9.45 -16.22 -0.94
N GLY A 64 -8.25 -15.87 -0.52
CA GLY A 64 -7.83 -15.94 0.88
C GLY A 64 -8.58 -14.97 1.78
N TYR A 65 -8.83 -13.75 1.31
CA TYR A 65 -9.60 -12.75 2.05
C TYR A 65 -11.10 -13.08 2.20
N LYS A 66 -11.65 -13.92 1.33
CA LYS A 66 -13.04 -14.40 1.42
C LYS A 66 -13.21 -15.62 2.33
N ARG A 67 -12.15 -16.41 2.51
CA ARG A 67 -12.15 -17.58 3.40
C ARG A 67 -11.69 -17.15 4.78
N ASP A 68 -12.46 -17.43 5.81
CA ASP A 68 -12.06 -17.12 7.20
C ASP A 68 -10.68 -17.69 7.53
N GLY A 69 -9.69 -16.83 7.45
CA GLY A 69 -8.50 -16.89 8.28
C GLY A 69 -7.41 -17.92 8.00
N TYR A 70 -7.37 -18.62 6.88
CA TYR A 70 -6.36 -19.70 6.72
C TYR A 70 -5.11 -19.33 5.93
N MET A 71 -4.85 -18.06 5.66
CA MET A 71 -3.60 -17.71 4.97
C MET A 71 -2.66 -16.93 5.90
N ARG A 72 -1.58 -17.58 6.32
CA ARG A 72 -0.49 -17.02 7.14
C ARG A 72 0.14 -15.74 6.58
N TYR A 73 -0.27 -15.34 5.38
CA TYR A 73 0.25 -14.19 4.61
C TYR A 73 -0.83 -13.18 4.25
N CYS A 74 -2.05 -13.30 4.79
CA CYS A 74 -3.11 -12.33 4.52
C CYS A 74 -3.05 -11.17 5.49
N ALA A 75 -3.08 -9.95 4.96
CA ALA A 75 -3.23 -8.75 5.76
C ALA A 75 -4.58 -8.73 6.49
N ASN A 76 -4.64 -8.07 7.65
CA ASN A 76 -5.88 -7.94 8.43
C ASN A 76 -6.91 -7.05 7.73
N LYS A 77 -6.47 -6.10 6.91
CA LYS A 77 -7.30 -5.18 6.15
C LYS A 77 -6.75 -5.01 4.74
N PHE A 78 -7.65 -4.84 3.79
CA PHE A 78 -7.30 -4.56 2.40
C PHE A 78 -7.87 -3.22 1.96
N TYR A 79 -7.08 -2.47 1.23
CA TYR A 79 -7.46 -1.21 0.61
C TYR A 79 -7.11 -1.22 -0.87
N ILE A 80 -7.98 -0.58 -1.66
CA ILE A 80 -7.64 -0.17 -3.02
C ILE A 80 -7.34 1.32 -3.01
N CYS A 81 -6.22 1.73 -3.59
CA CYS A 81 -5.83 3.13 -3.74
C CYS A 81 -5.93 3.54 -5.21
N VAL A 82 -6.67 4.59 -5.47
CA VAL A 82 -6.94 5.08 -6.82
C VAL A 82 -6.80 6.59 -6.90
N PRO A 83 -6.48 7.16 -8.07
CA PRO A 83 -6.62 8.59 -8.31
C PRO A 83 -8.10 8.99 -8.35
N SER A 84 -8.39 10.29 -8.19
CA SER A 84 -9.76 10.83 -8.09
C SER A 84 -10.66 10.41 -9.25
N GLU A 85 -10.09 10.32 -10.46
CA GLU A 85 -10.82 9.96 -11.69
C GLU A 85 -11.38 8.53 -11.68
N LEU A 86 -10.80 7.65 -10.85
CA LEU A 86 -11.23 6.25 -10.72
C LEU A 86 -12.06 5.98 -9.46
N LEU A 87 -12.35 7.00 -8.65
CA LEU A 87 -12.99 6.81 -7.35
C LEU A 87 -14.35 6.12 -7.46
N GLU A 88 -15.20 6.52 -8.40
CA GLU A 88 -16.52 5.91 -8.58
C GLU A 88 -16.43 4.45 -9.07
N GLU A 89 -15.46 4.13 -9.90
CA GLU A 89 -15.20 2.75 -10.32
C GLU A 89 -14.67 1.90 -9.16
N ALA A 90 -13.83 2.47 -8.30
CA ALA A 90 -13.33 1.78 -7.12
C ALA A 90 -14.47 1.47 -6.12
N LYS A 91 -15.42 2.38 -5.94
CA LYS A 91 -16.62 2.14 -5.11
C LYS A 91 -17.43 0.95 -5.64
N LYS A 92 -17.74 0.94 -6.92
CA LYS A 92 -18.46 -0.16 -7.58
C LYS A 92 -17.71 -1.49 -7.47
N TRP A 93 -16.39 -1.46 -7.68
CA TRP A 93 -15.55 -2.64 -7.59
C TRP A 93 -15.52 -3.22 -6.17
N VAL A 94 -15.37 -2.37 -5.15
CA VAL A 94 -15.37 -2.80 -3.75
C VAL A 94 -16.71 -3.41 -3.36
N GLU A 95 -17.83 -2.79 -3.72
CA GLU A 95 -19.17 -3.31 -3.43
C GLU A 95 -19.40 -4.68 -4.05
N SER A 96 -19.00 -4.87 -5.31
CA SER A 96 -19.19 -6.12 -6.03
C SER A 96 -18.22 -7.23 -5.62
N THR A 97 -16.99 -6.86 -5.17
CA THR A 97 -15.95 -7.83 -4.85
C THR A 97 -15.97 -8.25 -3.39
N ASN A 98 -15.86 -7.30 -2.49
CA ASN A 98 -15.93 -7.51 -1.03
C ASN A 98 -16.19 -6.18 -0.31
N PRO A 99 -17.38 -5.96 0.24
CA PRO A 99 -17.73 -4.71 0.91
C PRO A 99 -16.92 -4.43 2.18
N LYS A 100 -16.13 -5.39 2.69
CA LYS A 100 -15.18 -5.16 3.79
C LYS A 100 -13.93 -4.38 3.35
N TYR A 101 -13.65 -4.28 2.05
CA TYR A 101 -12.49 -3.56 1.54
C TYR A 101 -12.63 -2.05 1.75
N GLY A 102 -11.52 -1.40 1.98
CA GLY A 102 -11.43 0.05 2.07
C GLY A 102 -11.04 0.70 0.74
N ILE A 103 -11.24 2.00 0.69
CA ILE A 103 -10.89 2.83 -0.47
C ILE A 103 -10.05 4.00 0.01
N VAL A 104 -8.91 4.20 -0.65
CA VAL A 104 -8.03 5.34 -0.48
C VAL A 104 -8.02 6.11 -1.79
N GLU A 105 -8.17 7.41 -1.70
CA GLU A 105 -8.00 8.33 -2.82
C GLU A 105 -6.65 9.00 -2.75
N CYS A 106 -5.96 9.11 -3.88
CA CYS A 106 -4.82 9.98 -4.07
C CYS A 106 -5.23 11.11 -5.03
N SER A 107 -5.37 12.32 -4.50
CA SER A 107 -5.78 13.50 -5.26
C SER A 107 -4.65 14.52 -5.41
N MET A 108 -4.74 15.37 -6.44
CA MET A 108 -3.89 16.55 -6.59
C MET A 108 -4.62 17.77 -6.04
N THR A 109 -4.02 18.48 -5.11
CA THR A 109 -4.52 19.74 -4.59
C THR A 109 -3.52 20.87 -4.87
N ARG A 110 -3.98 22.14 -4.83
CA ARG A 110 -3.10 23.31 -5.03
C ARG A 110 -2.03 23.41 -3.94
N LEU A 111 -2.33 22.99 -2.72
CA LEU A 111 -1.41 23.07 -1.56
C LEU A 111 -0.53 21.84 -1.43
N TYR A 112 -1.05 20.68 -1.85
CA TYR A 112 -0.34 19.40 -1.75
C TYR A 112 -0.43 18.70 -3.10
N PRO A 113 0.70 18.51 -3.78
CA PRO A 113 0.71 17.87 -5.10
C PRO A 113 0.19 16.44 -5.09
N ARG A 114 0.14 15.82 -3.91
CA ARG A 114 -0.40 14.45 -3.72
C ARG A 114 -0.99 14.32 -2.33
N HIS A 115 -2.30 14.27 -2.24
CA HIS A 115 -3.04 14.18 -0.99
C HIS A 115 -3.70 12.80 -0.85
N ILE A 116 -3.50 12.16 0.29
CA ILE A 116 -4.09 10.85 0.61
C ILE A 116 -5.30 11.03 1.49
N THR A 117 -6.45 10.56 1.02
CA THR A 117 -7.72 10.57 1.76
C THR A 117 -8.26 9.15 1.89
N ILE A 118 -8.62 8.75 3.11
CA ILE A 118 -9.33 7.47 3.32
C ILE A 118 -10.83 7.71 3.11
N ILE A 119 -11.33 7.34 1.94
CA ILE A 119 -12.75 7.52 1.55
C ILE A 119 -13.64 6.50 2.27
N LYS A 120 -13.19 5.25 2.33
CA LYS A 120 -13.89 4.18 3.03
C LYS A 120 -12.91 3.41 3.92
N LYS A 121 -13.20 3.32 5.20
CA LYS A 121 -12.40 2.51 6.13
C LYS A 121 -12.63 1.03 5.87
N ALA A 122 -11.57 0.25 5.72
CA ALA A 122 -11.65 -1.20 5.61
C ALA A 122 -12.08 -1.82 6.94
N SER A 123 -12.96 -2.81 6.88
CA SER A 123 -13.28 -3.69 8.01
C SER A 123 -12.18 -4.74 8.20
N MET A 124 -12.13 -5.35 9.38
CA MET A 124 -11.24 -6.48 9.62
C MET A 124 -11.70 -7.67 8.78
N LEU A 125 -10.78 -8.23 8.01
CA LEU A 125 -10.97 -9.45 7.23
C LEU A 125 -10.81 -10.68 8.14
N HIS A 126 -9.82 -10.62 9.03
CA HIS A 126 -9.58 -11.61 10.08
C HIS A 126 -8.82 -10.98 11.26
N LYS A 127 -8.91 -11.59 12.43
CA LYS A 127 -8.29 -11.10 13.67
C LYS A 127 -6.96 -11.78 14.00
N TYR A 128 -6.49 -12.71 13.17
CA TYR A 128 -5.27 -13.46 13.46
C TYR A 128 -4.04 -12.55 13.40
N LYS A 129 -3.15 -12.73 14.36
CA LYS A 129 -1.82 -12.11 14.31
C LYS A 129 -1.01 -12.79 13.20
N THR A 130 -0.47 -11.99 12.33
CA THR A 130 0.36 -12.43 11.21
C THR A 130 1.81 -12.07 11.49
N GLU A 131 2.40 -12.67 12.54
CA GLU A 131 3.76 -12.35 12.99
C GLU A 131 4.80 -12.53 11.89
N LYS A 132 4.67 -13.59 11.10
CA LYS A 132 5.59 -13.81 9.97
C LYS A 132 5.46 -12.71 8.93
N LEU A 133 4.25 -12.33 8.54
CA LEU A 133 4.03 -11.23 7.60
C LEU A 133 4.56 -9.90 8.16
N GLY A 134 4.38 -9.65 9.44
CA GLY A 134 4.95 -8.50 10.14
C GLY A 134 6.48 -8.48 10.07
N THR A 135 7.13 -9.61 10.29
CA THR A 135 8.59 -9.75 10.17
C THR A 135 9.07 -9.49 8.75
N ASP A 136 8.41 -10.06 7.75
CA ASP A 136 8.77 -9.84 6.34
C ASP A 136 8.64 -8.36 5.94
N ILE A 137 7.59 -7.66 6.41
CA ILE A 137 7.43 -6.22 6.20
C ILE A 137 8.56 -5.44 6.88
N MET A 138 8.91 -5.77 8.13
CA MET A 138 10.00 -5.10 8.84
C MET A 138 11.35 -5.31 8.13
N MET A 139 11.64 -6.51 7.66
CA MET A 139 12.85 -6.80 6.89
C MET A 139 12.89 -5.99 5.59
N ARG A 140 11.75 -5.84 4.91
CA ARG A 140 11.66 -5.02 3.69
C ARG A 140 11.91 -3.53 3.99
N VAL A 141 11.32 -2.99 5.06
CA VAL A 141 11.59 -1.61 5.52
C VAL A 141 13.07 -1.39 5.80
N CYS A 142 13.74 -2.33 6.46
CA CYS A 142 15.17 -2.26 6.71
C CYS A 142 15.98 -2.27 5.40
N SER A 143 15.64 -3.14 4.47
CA SER A 143 16.32 -3.22 3.16
C SER A 143 16.15 -1.94 2.33
N GLU A 144 14.97 -1.34 2.31
CA GLU A 144 14.73 -0.06 1.64
C GLU A 144 15.55 1.07 2.26
N ASN A 145 15.65 1.13 3.59
CA ASN A 145 16.48 2.12 4.29
C ASN A 145 17.97 1.95 3.98
N ILE A 146 18.47 0.71 3.95
CA ILE A 146 19.86 0.40 3.58
C ILE A 146 20.12 0.84 2.13
N GLY A 147 19.24 0.54 1.19
CA GLY A 147 19.35 0.98 -0.20
C GLY A 147 19.48 2.49 -0.31
N LEU A 148 18.57 3.24 0.33
CA LEU A 148 18.61 4.71 0.33
C LEU A 148 19.89 5.28 0.94
N ILE A 149 20.43 4.68 2.00
CA ILE A 149 21.69 5.10 2.60
C ILE A 149 22.85 4.81 1.64
N THR A 150 22.87 3.63 1.02
CA THR A 150 23.91 3.24 0.07
C THR A 150 23.93 4.17 -1.14
N ASP A 151 22.78 4.46 -1.73
CA ASP A 151 22.66 5.38 -2.85
C ASP A 151 23.19 6.79 -2.52
N ARG A 152 22.85 7.29 -1.33
CA ARG A 152 23.37 8.59 -0.85
C ARG A 152 24.88 8.59 -0.67
N LEU A 153 25.46 7.49 -0.18
CA LEU A 153 26.90 7.37 0.00
C LEU A 153 27.65 7.29 -1.33
N VAL A 154 27.07 6.60 -2.33
CA VAL A 154 27.64 6.52 -3.69
C VAL A 154 27.61 7.89 -4.36
N ASN A 155 26.44 8.55 -4.38
CA ASN A 155 26.28 9.87 -5.00
C ASN A 155 27.20 10.93 -4.37
N ARG A 156 27.40 10.90 -3.05
CA ARG A 156 28.35 11.80 -2.38
C ARG A 156 29.82 11.58 -2.81
N LYS A 157 30.20 10.33 -3.10
CA LYS A 157 31.55 10.05 -3.61
C LYS A 157 31.73 10.61 -5.01
N GLU A 158 30.74 10.51 -5.87
CA GLU A 158 30.80 11.06 -7.24
C GLU A 158 30.89 12.59 -7.24
N GLU A 159 30.16 13.28 -6.36
CA GLU A 159 30.23 14.74 -6.20
C GLU A 159 31.57 15.21 -5.60
N GLY A 160 32.23 14.40 -4.78
CA GLY A 160 33.51 14.69 -4.16
C GLY A 160 34.71 14.55 -5.09
N TYR A 161 34.60 13.79 -6.18
CA TYR A 161 35.68 13.62 -7.17
C TYR A 161 35.73 14.72 -8.24
N ASN A 162 34.72 15.58 -8.30
CA ASN A 162 34.61 16.68 -9.26
C ASN A 162 34.95 18.05 -8.66
N ARG A 163 35.71 18.09 -7.56
CA ARG A 163 36.25 19.34 -6.96
C ARG A 163 37.74 19.39 -6.99
#